data_88e5d21bfec42946b69c5f1b52be873a
#
_entry.id   88e5d21bfec42946b69c5f1b52be873a
#
_cell.length_a   1.000
_cell.length_b   1.000
_cell.length_c   1.000
_cell.angle_alpha   90.00
_cell.angle_beta   90.00
_cell.angle_gamma   90.00
#
_symmetry.space_group_name_H-M   'P 1'
#
loop_
_entity.id
_entity.type
_entity.pdbx_description
1 polymer ?
#
loop_
_entity_poly.entity_id
_entity_poly.type
_entity_poly.pdbx_seq_one_letter_code
_entity_poly.pdbx_strand_id
1 'polypeptide(L)'
;KNSLVIASSFSGNTEETLASFEKAQTTGAKIVCLTSGGKLLAKATEHKLDLVQIPAVKQPPRSCLGYSFVQVLYILQHFGFAPEHFESALSNSISTLEQEQAKIQKLARQAAQKMHQKFSIIYATDRMSAVGLRLRQQMNENAKLLACHHSYPEMNHNELVGWREQSGDFVVVNFRSKDDN
;
A
#
# COMPACT_ATOMS: atom_id res chain seq x y z
N LYS A 1 -2.47 -9.68 -25.05
CA LYS A 1 -1.99 -11.08 -24.93
C LYS A 1 -0.70 -11.22 -24.11
N ASN A 2 0.07 -10.16 -23.89
CA ASN A 2 1.34 -10.17 -23.15
C ASN A 2 1.24 -9.39 -21.81
N SER A 3 0.12 -9.51 -21.14
CA SER A 3 -0.11 -8.81 -19.88
C SER A 3 -0.42 -9.79 -18.77
N LEU A 4 0.13 -9.54 -17.59
CA LEU A 4 -0.22 -10.19 -16.34
C LEU A 4 -1.20 -9.28 -15.59
N VAL A 5 -2.34 -9.83 -15.19
CA VAL A 5 -3.32 -9.16 -14.33
C VAL A 5 -3.35 -9.85 -12.98
N ILE A 6 -3.07 -9.12 -11.91
CA ILE A 6 -3.20 -9.60 -10.54
C ILE A 6 -4.50 -9.02 -9.97
N ALA A 7 -5.54 -9.85 -9.89
CA ALA A 7 -6.81 -9.48 -9.28
C ALA A 7 -6.72 -9.71 -7.76
N SER A 8 -6.50 -8.63 -7.00
CA SER A 8 -6.29 -8.69 -5.55
C SER A 8 -7.46 -8.07 -4.80
N SER A 9 -8.13 -8.87 -3.97
CA SER A 9 -9.16 -8.42 -3.05
C SER A 9 -9.14 -9.30 -1.81
N PHE A 10 -8.85 -8.73 -0.63
CA PHE A 10 -8.80 -9.50 0.61
C PHE A 10 -10.11 -10.23 0.87
N SER A 11 -11.24 -9.52 0.85
CA SER A 11 -12.58 -10.12 1.04
C SER A 11 -13.07 -10.95 -0.16
N GLY A 12 -12.49 -10.71 -1.34
CA GLY A 12 -12.96 -11.26 -2.61
C GLY A 12 -14.30 -10.69 -3.11
N ASN A 13 -14.81 -9.64 -2.48
CA ASN A 13 -16.13 -9.06 -2.79
C ASN A 13 -16.04 -7.58 -3.21
N THR A 14 -14.85 -7.04 -3.42
CA THR A 14 -14.66 -5.66 -3.88
C THR A 14 -15.20 -5.50 -5.29
N GLU A 15 -16.22 -4.67 -5.48
CA GLU A 15 -16.94 -4.54 -6.74
C GLU A 15 -16.05 -4.09 -7.89
N GLU A 16 -15.16 -3.13 -7.65
CA GLU A 16 -14.20 -2.62 -8.64
C GLU A 16 -13.20 -3.70 -9.06
N THR A 17 -12.76 -4.54 -8.12
CA THR A 17 -11.87 -5.66 -8.43
C THR A 17 -12.60 -6.71 -9.26
N LEU A 18 -13.85 -7.03 -8.93
CA LEU A 18 -14.66 -7.99 -9.68
C LEU A 18 -14.96 -7.50 -11.09
N ALA A 19 -15.34 -6.23 -11.25
CA ALA A 19 -15.59 -5.62 -12.55
C ALA A 19 -14.31 -5.60 -13.42
N SER A 20 -13.18 -5.24 -12.83
CA SER A 20 -11.88 -5.25 -13.52
C SER A 20 -11.45 -6.67 -13.91
N PHE A 21 -11.69 -7.64 -13.04
CA PHE A 21 -11.44 -9.06 -13.30
C PHE A 21 -12.26 -9.56 -14.49
N GLU A 22 -13.56 -9.30 -14.53
CA GLU A 22 -14.46 -9.71 -15.63
C GLU A 22 -13.99 -9.10 -16.96
N LYS A 23 -13.61 -7.82 -16.94
CA LYS A 23 -13.04 -7.18 -18.13
C LYS A 23 -11.71 -7.81 -18.54
N ALA A 24 -10.84 -8.14 -17.60
CA ALA A 24 -9.55 -8.78 -17.90
C ALA A 24 -9.73 -10.16 -18.58
N GLN A 25 -10.75 -10.95 -18.20
CA GLN A 25 -11.03 -12.24 -18.82
C GLN A 25 -11.28 -12.14 -20.33
N THR A 26 -11.85 -11.02 -20.82
CA THR A 26 -12.13 -10.83 -22.24
C THR A 26 -10.89 -10.45 -23.05
N THR A 27 -9.77 -10.11 -22.42
CA THR A 27 -8.56 -9.61 -23.10
C THR A 27 -7.57 -10.69 -23.50
N GLY A 28 -7.72 -11.90 -22.95
CA GLY A 28 -6.75 -12.99 -23.08
C GLY A 28 -5.45 -12.77 -22.29
N ALA A 29 -5.47 -11.88 -21.29
CA ALA A 29 -4.37 -11.70 -20.36
C ALA A 29 -4.20 -12.91 -19.44
N LYS A 30 -2.98 -13.16 -18.95
CA LYS A 30 -2.75 -14.09 -17.86
C LYS A 30 -3.31 -13.46 -16.57
N ILE A 31 -4.20 -14.19 -15.88
CA ILE A 31 -4.83 -13.68 -14.66
C ILE A 31 -4.40 -14.54 -13.47
N VAL A 32 -3.97 -13.88 -12.39
CA VAL A 32 -3.73 -14.49 -11.08
C VAL A 32 -4.65 -13.83 -10.07
N CYS A 33 -5.42 -14.62 -9.34
CA CYS A 33 -6.31 -14.14 -8.29
C CYS A 33 -5.63 -14.26 -6.93
N LEU A 34 -5.74 -13.21 -6.11
CA LEU A 34 -5.20 -13.14 -4.75
C LEU A 34 -6.31 -12.73 -3.80
N THR A 35 -6.76 -13.63 -2.93
CA THR A 35 -7.91 -13.37 -2.04
C THR A 35 -7.94 -14.32 -0.85
N SER A 36 -8.66 -13.94 0.22
CA SER A 36 -8.96 -14.89 1.31
C SER A 36 -10.27 -15.66 1.10
N GLY A 37 -11.11 -15.27 0.12
CA GLY A 37 -12.42 -15.90 -0.10
C GLY A 37 -13.32 -15.12 -1.04
N GLY A 38 -14.63 -15.19 -0.80
CA GLY A 38 -15.64 -14.42 -1.51
C GLY A 38 -15.87 -14.81 -2.96
N LYS A 39 -16.50 -13.89 -3.70
CA LYS A 39 -16.85 -14.09 -5.12
C LYS A 39 -15.61 -14.28 -6.01
N LEU A 40 -14.50 -13.63 -5.67
CA LEU A 40 -13.27 -13.77 -6.45
C LEU A 40 -12.70 -15.19 -6.35
N LEU A 41 -12.72 -15.79 -5.15
CA LEU A 41 -12.33 -17.19 -4.97
C LEU A 41 -13.20 -18.12 -5.81
N ALA A 42 -14.53 -17.95 -5.74
CA ALA A 42 -15.47 -18.78 -6.48
C ALA A 42 -15.23 -18.68 -8.00
N LYS A 43 -15.10 -17.46 -8.53
CA LYS A 43 -14.81 -17.21 -9.97
C LYS A 43 -13.45 -17.77 -10.39
N ALA A 44 -12.41 -17.61 -9.58
CA ALA A 44 -11.09 -18.16 -9.88
C ALA A 44 -11.12 -19.69 -9.98
N THR A 45 -11.85 -20.34 -9.08
CA THR A 45 -12.02 -21.80 -9.06
C THR A 45 -12.84 -22.27 -10.27
N GLU A 46 -13.97 -21.63 -10.55
CA GLU A 46 -14.86 -21.93 -11.69
C GLU A 46 -14.11 -21.86 -13.02
N HIS A 47 -13.33 -20.80 -13.22
CA HIS A 47 -12.56 -20.57 -14.45
C HIS A 47 -11.18 -21.23 -14.46
N LYS A 48 -10.82 -22.01 -13.42
CA LYS A 48 -9.53 -22.72 -13.28
C LYS A 48 -8.33 -21.79 -13.46
N LEU A 49 -8.40 -20.60 -12.87
CA LEU A 49 -7.34 -19.59 -12.93
C LEU A 49 -6.30 -19.82 -11.83
N ASP A 50 -5.12 -19.26 -12.01
CA ASP A 50 -4.11 -19.25 -10.96
C ASP A 50 -4.65 -18.49 -9.74
N LEU A 51 -4.54 -19.11 -8.60
CA LEU A 51 -5.12 -18.63 -7.35
C LEU A 51 -4.11 -18.73 -6.21
N VAL A 52 -3.87 -17.61 -5.55
CA VAL A 52 -3.18 -17.54 -4.27
C VAL A 52 -4.20 -17.23 -3.19
N GLN A 53 -4.51 -18.21 -2.36
CA GLN A 53 -5.44 -18.03 -1.25
C GLN A 53 -4.67 -17.65 0.00
N ILE A 54 -4.98 -16.44 0.53
CA ILE A 54 -4.42 -15.95 1.79
C ILE A 54 -5.35 -16.32 2.97
N PRO A 55 -4.81 -16.38 4.20
CA PRO A 55 -5.62 -16.73 5.36
C PRO A 55 -6.79 -15.77 5.58
N ALA A 56 -7.97 -16.30 5.84
CA ALA A 56 -9.12 -15.54 6.29
C ALA A 56 -8.96 -15.23 7.79
N VAL A 57 -8.57 -14.00 8.11
CA VAL A 57 -8.36 -13.53 9.49
C VAL A 57 -9.47 -12.57 9.90
N LYS A 58 -9.71 -12.46 11.22
CA LYS A 58 -10.76 -11.57 11.77
C LYS A 58 -10.38 -10.08 11.71
N GLN A 59 -9.11 -9.77 11.48
CA GLN A 59 -8.64 -8.38 11.39
C GLN A 59 -9.22 -7.69 10.16
N PRO A 60 -9.44 -6.37 10.22
CA PRO A 60 -9.91 -5.62 9.08
C PRO A 60 -8.87 -5.65 7.94
N PRO A 61 -9.29 -5.62 6.66
CA PRO A 61 -8.41 -5.73 5.50
C PRO A 61 -7.22 -4.76 5.52
N ARG A 62 -7.40 -3.56 6.04
CA ARG A 62 -6.34 -2.55 6.19
C ARG A 62 -5.17 -2.99 7.09
N SER A 63 -5.40 -3.93 8.00
CA SER A 63 -4.37 -4.51 8.86
C SER A 63 -3.68 -5.73 8.23
N CYS A 64 -4.17 -6.20 7.08
CA CYS A 64 -3.74 -7.42 6.43
C CYS A 64 -2.84 -7.18 5.20
N LEU A 65 -2.32 -5.95 5.05
CA LEU A 65 -1.48 -5.59 3.90
C LEU A 65 -0.29 -6.54 3.72
N GLY A 66 0.36 -6.97 4.81
CA GLY A 66 1.52 -7.86 4.75
C GLY A 66 1.22 -9.17 4.03
N TYR A 67 0.04 -9.76 4.23
CA TYR A 67 -0.35 -10.97 3.51
C TYR A 67 -0.40 -10.75 2.00
N SER A 68 -1.12 -9.73 1.56
CA SER A 68 -1.24 -9.44 0.12
C SER A 68 0.07 -8.99 -0.49
N PHE A 69 0.83 -8.14 0.20
CA PHE A 69 2.09 -7.59 -0.30
C PHE A 69 3.14 -8.68 -0.55
N VAL A 70 3.33 -9.57 0.42
CA VAL A 70 4.30 -10.67 0.29
C VAL A 70 3.90 -11.61 -0.86
N GLN A 71 2.63 -11.95 -0.99
CA GLN A 71 2.17 -12.82 -2.07
C GLN A 71 2.31 -12.17 -3.45
N VAL A 72 2.08 -10.85 -3.56
CA VAL A 72 2.34 -10.13 -4.82
C VAL A 72 3.81 -10.21 -5.21
N LEU A 73 4.75 -10.10 -4.27
CA LEU A 73 6.18 -10.27 -4.57
C LEU A 73 6.50 -11.68 -5.12
N TYR A 74 5.95 -12.73 -4.52
CA TYR A 74 6.11 -14.10 -5.03
C TYR A 74 5.46 -14.30 -6.40
N ILE A 75 4.27 -13.72 -6.63
CA ILE A 75 3.64 -13.76 -7.96
C ILE A 75 4.55 -13.07 -8.99
N LEU A 76 5.05 -11.88 -8.67
CA LEU A 76 5.94 -11.13 -9.57
C LEU A 76 7.25 -11.89 -9.84
N GLN A 77 7.82 -12.54 -8.82
CA GLN A 77 8.99 -13.40 -8.99
C GLN A 77 8.70 -14.58 -9.92
N HIS A 78 7.60 -15.30 -9.68
CA HIS A 78 7.19 -16.45 -10.49
C HIS A 78 7.08 -16.11 -11.99
N PHE A 79 6.64 -14.90 -12.31
CA PHE A 79 6.54 -14.41 -13.69
C PHE A 79 7.77 -13.65 -14.18
N GLY A 80 8.87 -13.62 -13.42
CA GLY A 80 10.13 -13.00 -13.82
C GLY A 80 10.15 -11.47 -13.73
N PHE A 81 9.21 -10.85 -12.97
CA PHE A 81 9.12 -9.39 -12.80
C PHE A 81 9.79 -8.89 -11.50
N ALA A 82 10.19 -9.78 -10.60
CA ALA A 82 10.91 -9.42 -9.38
C ALA A 82 12.30 -10.07 -9.37
N PRO A 83 13.31 -9.47 -8.70
CA PRO A 83 14.63 -10.07 -8.55
C PRO A 83 14.57 -11.44 -7.86
N GLU A 84 15.42 -12.37 -8.28
CA GLU A 84 15.49 -13.72 -7.69
C GLU A 84 15.77 -13.75 -6.18
N HIS A 85 16.42 -12.70 -5.67
CA HIS A 85 16.87 -12.63 -4.28
C HIS A 85 16.03 -11.68 -3.39
N PHE A 86 14.79 -11.36 -3.75
CA PHE A 86 13.97 -10.48 -2.93
C PHE A 86 13.68 -11.06 -1.52
N GLU A 87 13.72 -12.38 -1.37
CA GLU A 87 13.47 -13.06 -0.09
C GLU A 87 14.48 -12.67 0.99
N SER A 88 15.75 -12.50 0.62
CA SER A 88 16.76 -12.04 1.57
C SER A 88 16.50 -10.60 2.03
N ALA A 89 16.09 -9.72 1.13
CA ALA A 89 15.69 -8.35 1.46
C ALA A 89 14.44 -8.32 2.34
N LEU A 90 13.47 -9.19 2.07
CA LEU A 90 12.26 -9.35 2.89
C LEU A 90 12.61 -9.83 4.30
N SER A 91 13.44 -10.87 4.43
CA SER A 91 13.89 -11.40 5.72
C SER A 91 14.67 -10.35 6.52
N ASN A 92 15.55 -9.60 5.88
CA ASN A 92 16.27 -8.49 6.52
C ASN A 92 15.32 -7.39 6.99
N SER A 93 14.29 -7.09 6.21
CA SER A 93 13.26 -6.10 6.58
C SER A 93 12.46 -6.55 7.81
N ILE A 94 12.08 -7.83 7.87
CA ILE A 94 11.39 -8.42 9.03
C ILE A 94 12.28 -8.32 10.26
N SER A 95 13.53 -8.78 10.19
CA SER A 95 14.49 -8.71 11.29
C SER A 95 14.72 -7.28 11.78
N THR A 96 14.81 -6.32 10.86
CA THR A 96 14.93 -4.90 11.21
C THR A 96 13.70 -4.39 11.97
N LEU A 97 12.49 -4.73 11.51
CA LEU A 97 11.25 -4.34 12.18
C LEU A 97 11.15 -4.94 13.59
N GLU A 98 11.56 -6.19 13.78
CA GLU A 98 11.57 -6.85 15.07
C GLU A 98 12.59 -6.21 16.03
N GLN A 99 13.81 -5.97 15.58
CA GLN A 99 14.88 -5.37 16.37
C GLN A 99 14.60 -3.92 16.76
N GLU A 100 14.05 -3.13 15.85
CA GLU A 100 13.79 -1.71 16.03
C GLU A 100 12.37 -1.41 16.58
N GLN A 101 11.58 -2.43 16.91
CA GLN A 101 10.16 -2.28 17.25
C GLN A 101 9.93 -1.24 18.37
N ALA A 102 10.67 -1.29 19.45
CA ALA A 102 10.51 -0.36 20.57
C ALA A 102 10.81 1.09 20.17
N LYS A 103 11.84 1.29 19.34
CA LYS A 103 12.22 2.61 18.80
C LYS A 103 11.18 3.13 17.83
N ILE A 104 10.67 2.27 16.92
CA ILE A 104 9.61 2.60 15.98
C ILE A 104 8.35 3.04 16.73
N GLN A 105 7.92 2.30 17.74
CA GLN A 105 6.78 2.64 18.58
C GLN A 105 6.95 3.96 19.33
N LYS A 106 8.15 4.24 19.85
CA LYS A 106 8.45 5.52 20.51
C LYS A 106 8.35 6.69 19.53
N LEU A 107 8.95 6.57 18.34
CA LEU A 107 8.90 7.59 17.30
C LEU A 107 7.47 7.80 16.80
N ALA A 108 6.69 6.72 16.61
CA ALA A 108 5.29 6.80 16.20
C ALA A 108 4.45 7.58 17.23
N ARG A 109 4.64 7.35 18.54
CA ARG A 109 3.95 8.11 19.59
C ARG A 109 4.33 9.59 19.56
N GLN A 110 5.60 9.91 19.39
CA GLN A 110 6.07 11.30 19.29
C GLN A 110 5.49 12.01 18.06
N ALA A 111 5.44 11.32 16.92
CA ALA A 111 4.81 11.83 15.71
C ALA A 111 3.30 12.08 15.93
N ALA A 112 2.60 11.09 16.50
CA ALA A 112 1.17 11.21 16.79
C ALA A 112 0.85 12.39 17.72
N GLN A 113 1.67 12.65 18.73
CA GLN A 113 1.52 13.81 19.61
C GLN A 113 1.64 15.14 18.84
N LYS A 114 2.59 15.22 17.89
CA LYS A 114 2.77 16.42 17.06
C LYS A 114 1.63 16.61 16.04
N MET A 115 1.03 15.51 15.60
CA MET A 115 -0.07 15.50 14.62
C MET A 115 -1.45 15.68 15.26
N HIS A 116 -1.56 15.50 16.56
CA HIS A 116 -2.83 15.58 17.27
C HIS A 116 -3.50 16.93 17.08
N GLN A 117 -4.78 16.92 16.72
CA GLN A 117 -5.62 18.11 16.44
C GLN A 117 -5.11 19.01 15.30
N LYS A 118 -4.20 18.51 14.45
CA LYS A 118 -3.70 19.25 13.29
C LYS A 118 -4.09 18.56 11.99
N PHE A 119 -4.30 19.36 10.95
CA PHE A 119 -4.46 18.80 9.62
C PHE A 119 -3.10 18.36 9.06
N SER A 120 -3.00 17.09 8.70
CA SER A 120 -1.73 16.49 8.27
C SER A 120 -1.58 16.56 6.76
N ILE A 121 -0.48 17.17 6.32
CA ILE A 121 -0.06 17.20 4.92
C ILE A 121 1.21 16.37 4.81
N ILE A 122 1.15 15.33 3.98
CA ILE A 122 2.21 14.35 3.84
C ILE A 122 2.88 14.56 2.49
N TYR A 123 4.18 14.88 2.51
CA TYR A 123 4.99 14.98 1.32
C TYR A 123 5.98 13.83 1.23
N ALA A 124 6.18 13.34 0.03
CA ALA A 124 7.13 12.28 -0.24
C ALA A 124 7.81 12.49 -1.58
N THR A 125 9.06 12.05 -1.71
CA THR A 125 9.69 11.88 -3.02
C THR A 125 8.99 10.78 -3.79
N ASP A 126 9.15 10.73 -5.11
CA ASP A 126 8.51 9.71 -5.95
C ASP A 126 8.81 8.30 -5.45
N ARG A 127 10.04 8.05 -5.02
CA ARG A 127 10.47 6.76 -4.45
C ARG A 127 9.71 6.39 -3.16
N MET A 128 9.35 7.37 -2.34
CA MET A 128 8.65 7.19 -1.07
C MET A 128 7.15 7.47 -1.16
N SER A 129 6.64 7.80 -2.33
CA SER A 129 5.25 8.23 -2.54
C SER A 129 4.24 7.18 -2.08
N ALA A 130 4.49 5.89 -2.37
CA ALA A 130 3.62 4.80 -1.92
C ALA A 130 3.55 4.70 -0.39
N VAL A 131 4.65 4.99 0.33
CA VAL A 131 4.69 5.00 1.80
C VAL A 131 3.90 6.18 2.35
N GLY A 132 4.08 7.37 1.78
CA GLY A 132 3.33 8.57 2.15
C GLY A 132 1.83 8.41 1.91
N LEU A 133 1.46 7.88 0.74
CA LEU A 133 0.08 7.54 0.41
C LEU A 133 -0.52 6.54 1.42
N ARG A 134 0.25 5.52 1.80
CA ARG A 134 -0.21 4.53 2.78
C ARG A 134 -0.42 5.13 4.16
N LEU A 135 0.46 6.02 4.62
CA LEU A 135 0.24 6.74 5.89
C LEU A 135 -1.06 7.55 5.85
N ARG A 136 -1.32 8.30 4.77
CA ARG A 136 -2.58 9.02 4.59
C ARG A 136 -3.79 8.09 4.74
N GLN A 137 -3.78 6.95 4.04
CA GLN A 137 -4.88 5.99 4.10
C GLN A 137 -5.09 5.45 5.52
N GLN A 138 -4.01 5.11 6.23
CA GLN A 138 -4.09 4.65 7.61
C GLN A 138 -4.61 5.71 8.57
N MET A 139 -4.27 6.98 8.37
CA MET A 139 -4.84 8.08 9.14
C MET A 139 -6.33 8.21 8.92
N ASN A 140 -6.76 8.20 7.66
CA ASN A 140 -8.18 8.31 7.32
C ASN A 140 -8.99 7.12 7.86
N GLU A 141 -8.49 5.89 7.69
CA GLU A 141 -9.23 4.69 8.07
C GLU A 141 -9.14 4.33 9.56
N ASN A 142 -7.98 4.49 10.19
CA ASN A 142 -7.75 4.07 11.57
C ASN A 142 -7.91 5.20 12.57
N ALA A 143 -7.30 6.36 12.30
CA ALA A 143 -7.36 7.51 13.20
C ALA A 143 -8.63 8.36 12.99
N LYS A 144 -9.38 8.14 11.91
CA LYS A 144 -10.57 8.93 11.52
C LYS A 144 -10.25 10.42 11.33
N LEU A 145 -9.03 10.70 10.88
CA LEU A 145 -8.52 12.04 10.62
C LEU A 145 -8.28 12.23 9.13
N LEU A 146 -8.76 13.33 8.57
CA LEU A 146 -8.42 13.70 7.20
C LEU A 146 -6.94 14.07 7.11
N ALA A 147 -6.32 13.62 6.03
CA ALA A 147 -4.95 13.97 5.67
C ALA A 147 -4.82 14.03 4.16
N CYS A 148 -3.92 14.88 3.65
CA CYS A 148 -3.52 14.95 2.25
C CYS A 148 -2.15 14.31 2.03
N HIS A 149 -1.89 13.86 0.82
CA HIS A 149 -0.59 13.36 0.38
C HIS A 149 -0.28 13.88 -1.01
N HIS A 150 0.91 14.47 -1.17
CA HIS A 150 1.40 14.98 -2.45
C HIS A 150 2.88 14.64 -2.62
N SER A 151 3.37 14.66 -3.85
CA SER A 151 4.79 14.43 -4.15
C SER A 151 5.55 15.74 -4.24
N TYR A 152 6.84 15.70 -3.89
CA TYR A 152 7.70 16.89 -3.87
C TYR A 152 7.82 17.62 -5.21
N PRO A 153 7.99 16.93 -6.36
CA PRO A 153 8.11 17.66 -7.62
C PRO A 153 6.92 18.58 -7.89
N GLU A 154 5.71 18.09 -7.68
CA GLU A 154 4.49 18.87 -7.86
C GLU A 154 4.30 19.94 -6.77
N MET A 155 4.58 19.60 -5.51
CA MET A 155 4.55 20.54 -4.40
C MET A 155 5.48 21.73 -4.64
N ASN A 156 6.69 21.49 -5.08
CA ASN A 156 7.67 22.54 -5.37
C ASN A 156 7.23 23.46 -6.51
N HIS A 157 6.43 22.95 -7.44
CA HIS A 157 5.94 23.72 -8.57
C HIS A 157 4.81 24.69 -8.17
N ASN A 158 3.87 24.24 -7.38
CA ASN A 158 2.64 25.01 -7.12
C ASN A 158 2.34 25.25 -5.62
N GLU A 159 2.42 24.24 -4.77
CA GLU A 159 1.97 24.35 -3.38
C GLU A 159 2.92 25.17 -2.49
N LEU A 160 4.22 25.22 -2.83
CA LEU A 160 5.19 26.03 -2.09
C LEU A 160 4.78 27.52 -1.98
N VAL A 161 4.15 28.03 -3.03
CA VAL A 161 3.63 29.41 -3.02
C VAL A 161 2.41 29.55 -2.13
N GLY A 162 1.57 28.51 -2.09
CA GLY A 162 0.37 28.47 -1.25
C GLY A 162 0.64 28.49 0.25
N TRP A 163 1.86 28.11 0.67
CA TRP A 163 2.25 28.14 2.09
C TRP A 163 2.51 29.53 2.67
N ARG A 164 2.57 30.58 1.84
CA ARG A 164 2.96 31.93 2.27
C ARG A 164 1.99 32.57 3.26
N GLU A 165 0.69 32.27 3.15
CA GLU A 165 -0.37 32.98 3.90
C GLU A 165 -1.32 31.99 4.61
N GLN A 166 -0.81 30.87 5.09
CA GLN A 166 -1.64 29.88 5.77
C GLN A 166 -1.82 30.23 7.26
N SER A 167 -3.07 30.16 7.74
CA SER A 167 -3.47 30.47 9.11
C SER A 167 -4.11 29.29 9.85
N GLY A 168 -3.88 28.07 9.41
CA GLY A 168 -4.47 26.87 10.02
C GLY A 168 -3.49 26.11 10.90
N ASP A 169 -4.01 25.20 11.72
CA ASP A 169 -3.22 24.24 12.50
C ASP A 169 -2.82 23.07 11.61
N PHE A 170 -1.70 23.21 10.92
CA PHE A 170 -1.14 22.19 10.04
C PHE A 170 0.06 21.50 10.67
N VAL A 171 0.29 20.26 10.27
CA VAL A 171 1.54 19.55 10.47
C VAL A 171 2.00 18.95 9.15
N VAL A 172 3.27 19.16 8.83
CA VAL A 172 3.89 18.59 7.62
C VAL A 172 4.69 17.36 8.01
N VAL A 173 4.44 16.26 7.33
CA VAL A 173 5.18 15.01 7.46
C VAL A 173 5.94 14.76 6.17
N ASN A 174 7.27 14.74 6.24
CA ASN A 174 8.13 14.56 5.08
C ASN A 174 8.74 13.16 5.08
N PHE A 175 8.49 12.39 4.02
CA PHE A 175 9.20 11.14 3.74
C PHE A 175 10.35 11.42 2.80
N ARG A 176 11.56 11.21 3.32
CA ARG A 176 12.81 11.37 2.56
C ARG A 176 13.69 10.14 2.75
N SER A 177 14.44 9.79 1.73
CA SER A 177 15.53 8.82 1.82
C SER A 177 16.87 9.53 2.05
N LYS A 178 17.91 8.76 2.41
CA LYS A 178 19.26 9.32 2.55
C LYS A 178 19.84 9.79 1.21
N ASP A 179 19.30 9.28 0.12
CA ASP A 179 19.77 9.55 -1.25
C ASP A 179 18.99 10.69 -1.91
N ASP A 180 18.03 11.30 -1.20
CA ASP A 180 17.26 12.43 -1.71
C ASP A 180 18.09 13.72 -1.52
N ASN A 181 18.28 14.48 -2.60
CA ASN A 181 18.96 15.78 -2.64
C ASN A 181 18.07 16.92 -2.14
#